data_e29440cd121b54dc17a6ae05c9ab655a
#
_entry.id   e29440cd121b54dc17a6ae05c9ab655a
#
_cell.length_a   1.000
_cell.length_b   1.000
_cell.length_c   1.000
_cell.angle_alpha   90.00
_cell.angle_beta   90.00
_cell.angle_gamma   90.00
#
_symmetry.space_group_name_H-M   'P 1'
#
loop_
_entity.id
_entity.type
_entity.pdbx_description
1 polymer ?
#
loop_
_entity_poly.entity_id
_entity_poly.type
_entity_poly.pdbx_seq_one_letter_code
_entity_poly.pdbx_strand_id
1 'polypeptide(L)'
;MKYQSVIVTYNRKNKLIEAVNSLLNQTEKPIRIILIDNHSTDGTKQLLETLGFLDNPRIKYLQMPKNYGGSGGFYYGIKEAMKYKDFDFLSLSDDDAIYKFTFFELISKYQQAHPNIKAFSGTVQYEDGTIQIDHRRRILDDRWYRQDDIPITEYHQNFEVDLLSFVGCVISRDILEKIGLPEKDYFIYYDDTEYSLRIRKYSKIINVSNAIIVHKTPKKDPAKQNVITWKNYYELRNSMLMKKKHSNWKWLRFYFYQYYIKLSIRILFNKVYKGQRKEAFYIYNQAFKDALKNRKGKNKLFMP
;
A
#
# COMPACT_ATOMS: atom_id res chain seq x y z
N MET A 1 5.69 11.61 20.16
CA MET A 1 4.30 11.36 19.69
C MET A 1 3.88 9.94 20.06
N LYS A 2 2.57 9.64 20.14
CA LYS A 2 2.07 8.28 20.40
C LYS A 2 1.69 7.63 19.08
N TYR A 3 2.45 6.59 18.70
CA TYR A 3 2.20 5.84 17.47
C TYR A 3 1.45 4.54 17.75
N GLN A 4 0.54 4.19 16.86
CA GLN A 4 0.14 2.80 16.63
C GLN A 4 0.69 2.33 15.28
N SER A 5 0.88 1.03 15.13
CA SER A 5 1.32 0.43 13.86
C SER A 5 0.42 -0.72 13.46
N VAL A 6 0.07 -0.81 12.19
CA VAL A 6 -0.64 -1.95 11.60
C VAL A 6 0.31 -2.67 10.66
N ILE A 7 0.46 -3.98 10.84
CA ILE A 7 1.15 -4.87 9.90
C ILE A 7 0.14 -5.87 9.36
N VAL A 8 0.13 -6.05 8.04
CA VAL A 8 -0.67 -7.08 7.37
C VAL A 8 0.25 -8.20 6.92
N THR A 9 -0.10 -9.45 7.25
CA THR A 9 0.68 -10.63 6.87
C THR A 9 -0.18 -11.71 6.22
N TYR A 10 0.44 -12.52 5.36
CA TYR A 10 -0.14 -13.74 4.80
C TYR A 10 0.96 -14.72 4.38
N ASN A 11 1.09 -15.85 5.10
CA ASN A 11 2.05 -16.91 4.82
C ASN A 11 3.51 -16.44 4.71
N ARG A 12 3.96 -15.58 5.62
CA ARG A 12 5.31 -14.99 5.65
C ARG A 12 5.85 -14.86 7.08
N LYS A 13 5.64 -15.88 7.91
CA LYS A 13 5.96 -15.87 9.33
C LYS A 13 7.35 -15.32 9.69
N ASN A 14 8.39 -15.70 8.95
CA ASN A 14 9.77 -15.27 9.27
C ASN A 14 9.96 -13.76 9.01
N LYS A 15 9.42 -13.23 7.91
CA LYS A 15 9.48 -11.79 7.62
C LYS A 15 8.68 -10.98 8.63
N LEU A 16 7.51 -11.46 9.04
CA LEU A 16 6.69 -10.84 10.06
C LEU A 16 7.46 -10.66 11.37
N ILE A 17 8.22 -11.67 11.82
CA ILE A 17 9.04 -11.59 13.04
C ILE A 17 10.05 -10.43 12.95
N GLU A 18 10.74 -10.29 11.82
CA GLU A 18 11.68 -9.20 11.61
C GLU A 18 10.98 -7.83 11.60
N ALA A 19 9.84 -7.72 10.92
CA ALA A 19 9.06 -6.48 10.88
C ALA A 19 8.59 -6.06 12.29
N VAL A 20 8.04 -6.99 13.06
CA VAL A 20 7.58 -6.74 14.44
C VAL A 20 8.76 -6.32 15.34
N ASN A 21 9.90 -7.03 15.26
CA ASN A 21 11.09 -6.66 16.01
C ASN A 21 11.60 -5.26 15.65
N SER A 22 11.53 -4.86 14.39
CA SER A 22 11.95 -3.53 13.97
C SER A 22 11.09 -2.41 14.59
N LEU A 23 9.80 -2.67 14.81
CA LEU A 23 8.90 -1.73 15.51
C LEU A 23 9.13 -1.72 17.03
N LEU A 24 9.37 -2.88 17.63
CA LEU A 24 9.64 -2.98 19.07
C LEU A 24 10.98 -2.34 19.47
N ASN A 25 11.91 -2.22 18.53
CA ASN A 25 13.25 -1.66 18.75
C ASN A 25 13.38 -0.18 18.33
N GLN A 26 12.29 0.52 18.00
CA GLN A 26 12.34 1.94 17.68
C GLN A 26 12.78 2.80 18.87
N THR A 27 13.44 3.94 18.63
CA THR A 27 13.69 4.97 19.65
C THR A 27 12.38 5.51 20.22
N GLU A 28 11.41 5.83 19.35
CA GLU A 28 10.02 6.14 19.72
C GLU A 28 9.15 4.91 19.40
N LYS A 29 9.02 4.01 20.35
CA LYS A 29 8.27 2.75 20.17
C LYS A 29 6.78 3.00 19.98
N PRO A 30 6.12 2.33 19.02
CA PRO A 30 4.66 2.31 18.98
C PRO A 30 4.07 1.83 20.31
N ILE A 31 3.03 2.51 20.77
CA ILE A 31 2.30 2.09 21.99
C ILE A 31 1.51 0.82 21.76
N ARG A 32 1.18 0.54 20.47
CA ARG A 32 0.45 -0.66 20.05
C ARG A 32 0.84 -1.06 18.64
N ILE A 33 1.03 -2.36 18.43
CA ILE A 33 1.28 -3.00 17.13
C ILE A 33 0.13 -3.95 16.86
N ILE A 34 -0.65 -3.69 15.83
CA ILE A 34 -1.80 -4.49 15.42
C ILE A 34 -1.35 -5.37 14.27
N LEU A 35 -1.33 -6.69 14.49
CA LEU A 35 -0.97 -7.69 13.51
C LEU A 35 -2.25 -8.26 12.90
N ILE A 36 -2.46 -8.04 11.62
CA ILE A 36 -3.56 -8.62 10.85
C ILE A 36 -3.01 -9.83 10.09
N ASP A 37 -3.30 -11.00 10.59
CA ASP A 37 -3.01 -12.25 9.90
C ASP A 37 -4.16 -12.57 8.93
N ASN A 38 -3.90 -12.44 7.68
CA ASN A 38 -4.89 -12.58 6.61
C ASN A 38 -5.20 -14.05 6.28
N HIS A 39 -5.34 -14.87 7.33
CA HIS A 39 -5.61 -16.31 7.27
C HIS A 39 -4.39 -17.15 6.84
N SER A 40 -3.26 -16.94 7.49
CA SER A 40 -2.05 -17.74 7.25
C SER A 40 -2.23 -19.21 7.66
N THR A 41 -1.58 -20.09 6.91
CA THR A 41 -1.58 -21.55 7.09
C THR A 41 -0.17 -22.12 7.28
N ASP A 42 0.85 -21.26 7.32
CA ASP A 42 2.27 -21.62 7.43
C ASP A 42 2.78 -21.77 8.87
N GLY A 43 1.89 -21.73 9.88
CA GLY A 43 2.25 -21.77 11.29
C GLY A 43 2.62 -20.40 11.88
N THR A 44 2.18 -19.30 11.24
CA THR A 44 2.43 -17.92 11.72
C THR A 44 2.02 -17.73 13.17
N LYS A 45 0.78 -18.12 13.54
CA LYS A 45 0.27 -17.94 14.91
C LYS A 45 1.11 -18.72 15.93
N GLN A 46 1.40 -19.99 15.65
CA GLN A 46 2.21 -20.86 16.52
C GLN A 46 3.61 -20.28 16.75
N LEU A 47 4.24 -19.74 15.70
CA LEU A 47 5.55 -19.14 15.83
C LEU A 47 5.51 -17.87 16.70
N LEU A 48 4.49 -17.02 16.55
CA LEU A 48 4.29 -15.84 17.41
C LEU A 48 4.08 -16.20 18.87
N GLU A 49 3.31 -17.27 19.15
CA GLU A 49 3.11 -17.82 20.51
C GLU A 49 4.42 -18.35 21.07
N THR A 50 5.13 -19.19 20.35
CA THR A 50 6.41 -19.80 20.78
C THR A 50 7.48 -18.74 21.11
N LEU A 51 7.51 -17.64 20.38
CA LEU A 51 8.46 -16.54 20.58
C LEU A 51 7.98 -15.51 21.61
N GLY A 52 6.83 -15.71 22.26
CA GLY A 52 6.29 -14.83 23.30
C GLY A 52 5.76 -13.49 22.78
N PHE A 53 5.58 -13.35 21.46
CA PHE A 53 5.04 -12.08 20.91
C PHE A 53 3.59 -11.83 21.32
N LEU A 54 2.79 -12.91 21.46
CA LEU A 54 1.38 -12.75 21.84
C LEU A 54 1.19 -12.39 23.33
N ASP A 55 2.22 -12.58 24.15
CA ASP A 55 2.24 -12.17 25.58
C ASP A 55 2.69 -10.70 25.73
N ASN A 56 3.21 -10.09 24.67
CA ASN A 56 3.65 -8.69 24.72
C ASN A 56 2.44 -7.74 24.73
N PRO A 57 2.27 -6.91 25.78
CA PRO A 57 1.10 -6.03 25.94
C PRO A 57 0.96 -4.97 24.84
N ARG A 58 2.02 -4.73 24.05
CA ARG A 58 1.97 -3.83 22.89
C ARG A 58 1.43 -4.51 21.64
N ILE A 59 1.34 -5.84 21.59
CA ILE A 59 0.96 -6.59 20.39
C ILE A 59 -0.51 -7.01 20.48
N LYS A 60 -1.28 -6.63 19.47
CA LYS A 60 -2.65 -7.09 19.26
C LYS A 60 -2.68 -7.93 17.99
N TYR A 61 -2.80 -9.24 18.13
CA TYR A 61 -2.93 -10.18 17.01
C TYR A 61 -4.40 -10.45 16.67
N LEU A 62 -4.70 -10.41 15.37
CA LEU A 62 -6.04 -10.69 14.83
C LEU A 62 -5.91 -11.58 13.61
N GLN A 63 -6.38 -12.83 13.73
CA GLN A 63 -6.48 -13.76 12.62
C GLN A 63 -7.80 -13.57 11.87
N MET A 64 -7.72 -13.33 10.56
CA MET A 64 -8.91 -13.18 9.72
C MET A 64 -9.51 -14.54 9.37
N PRO A 65 -10.85 -14.65 9.21
CA PRO A 65 -11.52 -15.92 8.88
C PRO A 65 -11.21 -16.42 7.46
N LYS A 66 -10.68 -15.56 6.60
CA LYS A 66 -10.24 -15.87 5.23
C LYS A 66 -9.27 -14.81 4.73
N ASN A 67 -8.57 -15.08 3.62
CA ASN A 67 -7.73 -14.10 2.95
C ASN A 67 -8.58 -13.05 2.20
N TYR A 68 -8.58 -11.82 2.72
CA TYR A 68 -9.24 -10.64 2.13
C TYR A 68 -8.33 -9.82 1.21
N GLY A 69 -7.10 -10.28 0.95
CA GLY A 69 -6.06 -9.52 0.24
C GLY A 69 -5.44 -8.41 1.11
N GLY A 70 -4.43 -7.74 0.58
CA GLY A 70 -3.78 -6.62 1.27
C GLY A 70 -4.77 -5.51 1.62
N SER A 71 -5.62 -5.12 0.67
CA SER A 71 -6.63 -4.08 0.86
C SER A 71 -7.59 -4.37 2.02
N GLY A 72 -8.05 -5.62 2.13
CA GLY A 72 -8.89 -6.04 3.25
C GLY A 72 -8.12 -6.09 4.56
N GLY A 73 -6.87 -6.53 4.54
CA GLY A 73 -6.00 -6.54 5.72
C GLY A 73 -5.84 -5.14 6.31
N PHE A 74 -5.48 -4.16 5.50
CA PHE A 74 -5.36 -2.75 5.94
C PHE A 74 -6.69 -2.16 6.39
N TYR A 75 -7.79 -2.48 5.71
CA TYR A 75 -9.12 -2.06 6.16
C TYR A 75 -9.42 -2.53 7.60
N TYR A 76 -9.22 -3.81 7.90
CA TYR A 76 -9.48 -4.35 9.23
C TYR A 76 -8.47 -3.88 10.25
N GLY A 77 -7.21 -3.68 9.87
CA GLY A 77 -6.17 -3.13 10.73
C GLY A 77 -6.47 -1.70 11.18
N ILE A 78 -6.81 -0.81 10.25
CA ILE A 78 -7.21 0.57 10.57
C ILE A 78 -8.51 0.58 11.39
N LYS A 79 -9.49 -0.26 11.03
CA LYS A 79 -10.73 -0.39 11.80
C LYS A 79 -10.47 -0.80 13.25
N GLU A 80 -9.53 -1.72 13.47
CA GLU A 80 -9.13 -2.11 14.83
C GLU A 80 -8.41 -0.97 15.55
N ALA A 81 -7.45 -0.31 14.90
CA ALA A 81 -6.71 0.81 15.45
C ALA A 81 -7.63 1.94 15.92
N MET A 82 -8.66 2.25 15.15
CA MET A 82 -9.61 3.33 15.43
C MET A 82 -10.53 3.07 16.63
N LYS A 83 -10.55 1.85 17.19
CA LYS A 83 -11.24 1.58 18.48
C LYS A 83 -10.55 2.25 19.66
N TYR A 84 -9.26 2.55 19.54
CA TYR A 84 -8.45 3.18 20.58
C TYR A 84 -8.37 4.69 20.35
N LYS A 85 -8.38 5.46 21.45
CA LYS A 85 -8.34 6.93 21.38
C LYS A 85 -7.01 7.51 21.85
N ASP A 86 -6.08 6.68 22.26
CA ASP A 86 -4.86 7.03 22.98
C ASP A 86 -3.62 7.22 22.07
N PHE A 87 -3.80 7.38 20.76
CA PHE A 87 -2.71 7.59 19.78
C PHE A 87 -2.88 8.86 18.95
N ASP A 88 -1.76 9.40 18.48
CA ASP A 88 -1.70 10.57 17.63
C ASP A 88 -1.59 10.19 16.14
N PHE A 89 -0.77 9.18 15.83
CA PHE A 89 -0.47 8.73 14.47
C PHE A 89 -0.53 7.21 14.32
N LEU A 90 -1.00 6.76 13.16
CA LEU A 90 -1.03 5.36 12.75
C LEU A 90 -0.03 5.13 11.62
N SER A 91 0.87 4.16 11.78
CA SER A 91 1.71 3.68 10.69
C SER A 91 1.14 2.41 10.07
N LEU A 92 1.32 2.27 8.75
CA LEU A 92 0.87 1.13 7.98
C LEU A 92 2.07 0.51 7.25
N SER A 93 2.14 -0.83 7.25
CA SER A 93 3.16 -1.56 6.48
C SER A 93 2.78 -3.01 6.21
N ASP A 94 3.48 -3.60 5.23
CA ASP A 94 3.48 -5.04 4.99
C ASP A 94 4.46 -5.76 5.95
N ASP A 95 4.37 -7.08 5.99
CA ASP A 95 5.17 -7.95 6.85
C ASP A 95 6.66 -8.07 6.45
N ASP A 96 7.07 -7.48 5.34
CA ASP A 96 8.46 -7.44 4.85
C ASP A 96 9.07 -6.02 4.85
N ALA A 97 8.43 -5.10 5.56
CA ALA A 97 8.90 -3.73 5.76
C ALA A 97 9.62 -3.61 7.13
N ILE A 98 10.93 -3.42 7.11
CA ILE A 98 11.79 -3.32 8.28
C ILE A 98 12.14 -1.85 8.54
N TYR A 99 11.63 -1.29 9.61
CA TYR A 99 11.86 0.10 9.98
C TYR A 99 13.27 0.28 10.57
N LYS A 100 14.02 1.27 10.08
CA LYS A 100 15.29 1.66 10.73
C LYS A 100 15.01 2.30 12.09
N PHE A 101 15.94 2.11 13.02
CA PHE A 101 15.82 2.38 14.46
C PHE A 101 15.23 3.76 14.83
N THR A 102 15.51 4.81 14.05
CA THR A 102 15.07 6.19 14.31
C THR A 102 13.89 6.64 13.45
N PHE A 103 13.20 5.74 12.79
CA PHE A 103 12.16 6.09 11.82
C PHE A 103 11.09 7.02 12.42
N PHE A 104 10.47 6.64 13.53
CA PHE A 104 9.41 7.44 14.16
C PHE A 104 9.95 8.72 14.80
N GLU A 105 11.14 8.69 15.36
CA GLU A 105 11.81 9.89 15.90
C GLU A 105 12.00 10.96 14.84
N LEU A 106 12.44 10.59 13.64
CA LEU A 106 12.62 11.52 12.53
C LEU A 106 11.30 12.11 12.04
N ILE A 107 10.24 11.28 11.98
CA ILE A 107 8.88 11.76 11.69
C ILE A 107 8.40 12.73 12.77
N SER A 108 8.62 12.40 14.06
CA SER A 108 8.24 13.26 15.18
C SER A 108 8.93 14.62 15.13
N LYS A 109 10.25 14.63 14.90
CA LYS A 109 11.04 15.87 14.77
C LYS A 109 10.51 16.76 13.63
N TYR A 110 10.23 16.14 12.48
CA TYR A 110 9.69 16.88 11.34
C TYR A 110 8.29 17.45 11.64
N GLN A 111 7.41 16.65 12.24
CA GLN A 111 6.05 17.06 12.58
C GLN A 111 6.02 18.19 13.62
N GLN A 112 6.91 18.15 14.63
CA GLN A 112 7.02 19.23 15.62
C GLN A 112 7.41 20.57 14.98
N ALA A 113 8.31 20.55 13.99
CA ALA A 113 8.69 21.73 13.22
C ALA A 113 7.58 22.19 12.23
N HIS A 114 6.68 21.27 11.82
CA HIS A 114 5.64 21.51 10.83
C HIS A 114 4.28 20.97 11.31
N PRO A 115 3.66 21.56 12.36
CA PRO A 115 2.49 20.99 13.05
C PRO A 115 1.24 20.87 12.16
N ASN A 116 1.19 21.60 11.07
CA ASN A 116 0.09 21.53 10.10
C ASN A 116 0.18 20.29 9.16
N ILE A 117 1.33 19.63 9.09
CA ILE A 117 1.50 18.41 8.31
C ILE A 117 1.02 17.23 9.14
N LYS A 118 0.10 16.44 8.57
CA LYS A 118 -0.62 15.37 9.25
C LYS A 118 -0.48 13.99 8.60
N ALA A 119 0.30 13.90 7.51
CA ALA A 119 0.58 12.67 6.82
C ALA A 119 2.03 12.62 6.35
N PHE A 120 2.67 11.48 6.57
CA PHE A 120 4.10 11.28 6.31
C PHE A 120 4.35 9.94 5.64
N SER A 121 5.52 9.84 5.05
CA SER A 121 6.13 8.58 4.62
C SER A 121 7.64 8.65 4.84
N GLY A 122 8.31 7.51 4.75
CA GLY A 122 9.76 7.46 4.71
C GLY A 122 10.29 6.95 3.37
N THR A 123 11.61 6.90 3.24
CA THR A 123 12.28 6.33 2.06
C THR A 123 12.28 4.82 2.13
N VAL A 124 11.78 4.17 1.10
CA VAL A 124 11.80 2.71 0.96
C VAL A 124 13.05 2.30 0.19
N GLN A 125 13.80 1.34 0.74
CA GLN A 125 15.04 0.82 0.15
C GLN A 125 14.99 -0.70 0.04
N TYR A 126 15.71 -1.25 -0.93
CA TYR A 126 16.10 -2.66 -0.92
C TYR A 126 17.12 -2.95 0.18
N GLU A 127 17.41 -4.21 0.43
CA GLU A 127 18.40 -4.64 1.43
C GLU A 127 19.82 -4.09 1.16
N ASP A 128 20.15 -3.84 -0.09
CA ASP A 128 21.42 -3.24 -0.52
C ASP A 128 21.47 -1.70 -0.45
N GLY A 129 20.42 -1.07 0.07
CA GLY A 129 20.32 0.38 0.19
C GLY A 129 19.81 1.11 -1.07
N THR A 130 19.59 0.42 -2.18
CA THR A 130 19.03 1.04 -3.39
C THR A 130 17.58 1.49 -3.12
N ILE A 131 17.24 2.72 -3.47
CA ILE A 131 15.90 3.29 -3.25
C ILE A 131 14.88 2.64 -4.19
N GLN A 132 13.73 2.26 -3.64
CA GLN A 132 12.55 1.80 -4.38
C GLN A 132 11.65 3.00 -4.68
N ILE A 133 11.85 3.65 -5.82
CA ILE A 133 11.16 4.90 -6.17
C ILE A 133 9.67 4.73 -6.41
N ASP A 134 9.21 3.55 -6.79
CA ASP A 134 7.81 3.23 -7.13
C ASP A 134 6.83 3.28 -5.94
N HIS A 135 7.34 3.50 -4.73
CA HIS A 135 6.52 3.70 -3.53
C HIS A 135 6.05 5.15 -3.32
N ARG A 136 6.63 6.13 -4.02
CA ARG A 136 6.33 7.57 -3.87
C ARG A 136 6.13 8.21 -5.23
N ARG A 137 4.97 8.81 -5.46
CA ARG A 137 4.57 9.29 -6.78
C ARG A 137 3.91 10.65 -6.72
N ARG A 138 4.00 11.40 -7.82
CA ARG A 138 3.26 12.63 -8.09
C ARG A 138 2.16 12.40 -9.12
N ILE A 139 1.10 13.18 -9.01
CA ILE A 139 0.03 13.23 -10.01
C ILE A 139 0.42 14.28 -11.04
N LEU A 140 0.48 13.88 -12.29
CA LEU A 140 0.79 14.74 -13.43
C LEU A 140 -0.48 15.35 -14.04
N ASP A 141 -1.65 14.73 -13.83
CA ASP A 141 -2.92 15.17 -14.37
C ASP A 141 -4.07 14.67 -13.49
N ASP A 142 -4.84 15.60 -12.92
CA ASP A 142 -5.98 15.30 -12.03
C ASP A 142 -7.26 14.84 -12.78
N ARG A 143 -7.31 14.93 -14.12
CA ARG A 143 -8.49 14.49 -14.89
C ARG A 143 -8.62 12.97 -14.92
N TRP A 144 -7.49 12.29 -15.17
CA TRP A 144 -7.42 10.83 -15.24
C TRP A 144 -6.35 10.23 -14.34
N TYR A 145 -5.80 11.03 -13.41
CA TYR A 145 -4.81 10.60 -12.41
C TYR A 145 -3.59 9.91 -13.05
N ARG A 146 -3.02 10.55 -14.09
CA ARG A 146 -1.71 10.13 -14.57
C ARG A 146 -0.68 10.45 -13.50
N GLN A 147 0.17 9.49 -13.17
CA GLN A 147 1.14 9.58 -12.10
C GLN A 147 2.52 9.17 -12.59
N ASP A 148 3.54 9.66 -11.91
CA ASP A 148 4.93 9.32 -12.14
C ASP A 148 5.67 9.14 -10.82
N ASP A 149 6.72 8.31 -10.84
CA ASP A 149 7.56 8.09 -9.67
C ASP A 149 8.38 9.36 -9.37
N ILE A 150 8.65 9.61 -8.08
CA ILE A 150 9.53 10.71 -7.67
C ILE A 150 10.98 10.38 -8.10
N PRO A 151 11.66 11.30 -8.83
CA PRO A 151 13.03 11.09 -9.24
C PRO A 151 13.97 10.84 -8.04
N ILE A 152 14.93 9.91 -8.21
CA ILE A 152 15.87 9.56 -7.16
C ILE A 152 16.67 10.76 -6.63
N THR A 153 16.88 11.77 -7.47
CA THR A 153 17.57 13.01 -7.14
C THR A 153 16.86 13.86 -6.09
N GLU A 154 15.57 13.62 -5.83
CA GLU A 154 14.84 14.34 -4.79
C GLU A 154 15.00 13.72 -3.40
N TYR A 155 15.44 12.47 -3.30
CA TYR A 155 15.53 11.75 -2.02
C TYR A 155 16.67 12.22 -1.09
N HIS A 156 17.49 13.19 -1.51
CA HIS A 156 18.51 13.80 -0.64
C HIS A 156 17.93 14.82 0.37
N GLN A 157 16.69 15.25 0.20
CA GLN A 157 15.95 16.14 1.09
C GLN A 157 14.50 15.66 1.27
N ASN A 158 13.80 16.23 2.25
CA ASN A 158 12.38 15.93 2.43
C ASN A 158 11.56 16.57 1.29
N PHE A 159 10.56 15.85 0.79
CA PHE A 159 9.75 16.28 -0.36
C PHE A 159 8.27 15.92 -0.21
N GLU A 160 7.43 16.64 -0.93
CA GLU A 160 5.99 16.39 -0.99
C GLU A 160 5.68 15.29 -2.02
N VAL A 161 4.75 14.39 -1.67
CA VAL A 161 4.22 13.35 -2.55
C VAL A 161 2.71 13.47 -2.64
N ASP A 162 2.13 13.06 -3.77
CA ASP A 162 0.67 12.97 -3.93
C ASP A 162 0.15 11.58 -3.55
N LEU A 163 0.94 10.56 -3.87
CA LEU A 163 0.58 9.16 -3.72
C LEU A 163 1.72 8.41 -3.04
N LEU A 164 1.36 7.57 -2.08
CA LEU A 164 2.28 6.67 -1.39
C LEU A 164 1.72 5.25 -1.38
N SER A 165 2.60 4.26 -1.23
CA SER A 165 2.18 2.92 -0.81
C SER A 165 2.03 2.87 0.72
N PHE A 166 1.32 1.87 1.23
CA PHE A 166 1.20 1.67 2.67
C PHE A 166 2.52 1.27 3.35
N VAL A 167 3.58 0.95 2.58
CA VAL A 167 4.92 0.70 3.15
C VAL A 167 5.47 2.00 3.75
N GLY A 168 5.37 2.10 5.09
CA GLY A 168 5.83 3.26 5.86
C GLY A 168 4.96 4.50 5.74
N CYS A 169 3.69 4.33 5.46
CA CYS A 169 2.69 5.40 5.54
C CYS A 169 2.39 5.72 7.01
N VAL A 170 2.42 6.99 7.39
CA VAL A 170 2.10 7.48 8.73
C VAL A 170 1.06 8.57 8.63
N ILE A 171 -0.10 8.38 9.27
CA ILE A 171 -1.27 9.27 9.16
C ILE A 171 -1.76 9.65 10.53
N SER A 172 -2.06 10.92 10.75
CA SER A 172 -2.65 11.37 12.01
C SER A 172 -4.06 10.83 12.20
N ARG A 173 -4.45 10.65 13.46
CA ARG A 173 -5.76 10.15 13.83
C ARG A 173 -6.90 11.04 13.32
N ASP A 174 -6.76 12.36 13.41
CA ASP A 174 -7.77 13.31 12.94
C ASP A 174 -8.01 13.24 11.42
N ILE A 175 -6.99 12.91 10.62
CA ILE A 175 -7.16 12.62 9.19
C ILE A 175 -7.92 11.30 8.99
N LEU A 176 -7.55 10.25 9.72
CA LEU A 176 -8.23 8.94 9.64
C LEU A 176 -9.74 9.06 9.95
N GLU A 177 -10.10 9.86 10.96
CA GLU A 177 -11.50 10.13 11.31
C GLU A 177 -12.27 10.82 10.18
N LYS A 178 -11.64 11.74 9.46
CA LYS A 178 -12.24 12.48 8.35
C LYS A 178 -12.40 11.64 7.08
N ILE A 179 -11.37 10.84 6.75
CA ILE A 179 -11.36 10.11 5.48
C ILE A 179 -11.97 8.71 5.58
N GLY A 180 -12.16 8.16 6.80
CA GLY A 180 -12.69 6.83 7.03
C GLY A 180 -11.75 5.71 6.61
N LEU A 181 -12.29 4.52 6.40
CA LEU A 181 -11.53 3.30 6.11
C LEU A 181 -11.18 3.17 4.61
N PRO A 182 -10.06 2.49 4.23
CA PRO A 182 -9.71 2.24 2.83
C PRO A 182 -10.67 1.27 2.14
N GLU A 183 -10.57 1.15 0.83
CA GLU A 183 -11.42 0.28 0.00
C GLU A 183 -11.05 -1.20 0.17
N LYS A 184 -11.72 -1.91 1.08
CA LYS A 184 -11.44 -3.35 1.36
C LYS A 184 -11.64 -4.27 0.16
N ASP A 185 -12.56 -3.90 -0.76
CA ASP A 185 -12.99 -4.74 -1.86
C ASP A 185 -12.11 -4.59 -3.11
N TYR A 186 -11.00 -3.87 -3.01
CA TYR A 186 -9.98 -3.86 -4.06
C TYR A 186 -9.16 -5.14 -4.09
N PHE A 187 -9.06 -5.86 -2.97
CA PHE A 187 -8.30 -7.08 -2.76
C PHE A 187 -6.79 -6.85 -2.77
N ILE A 188 -6.24 -6.31 -3.86
CA ILE A 188 -4.83 -5.91 -4.02
C ILE A 188 -4.74 -4.75 -5.02
N TYR A 189 -3.77 -3.86 -4.82
CA TYR A 189 -3.46 -2.68 -5.63
C TYR A 189 -4.51 -1.57 -5.60
N TYR A 190 -4.05 -0.34 -5.65
CA TYR A 190 -4.82 0.90 -5.67
C TYR A 190 -5.59 1.26 -4.40
N ASP A 191 -5.59 0.46 -3.37
CA ASP A 191 -6.15 0.80 -2.06
C ASP A 191 -5.35 1.91 -1.38
N ASP A 192 -4.03 1.84 -1.42
CA ASP A 192 -3.07 2.86 -0.97
C ASP A 192 -3.17 4.15 -1.81
N THR A 193 -3.19 4.00 -3.12
CA THR A 193 -3.33 5.11 -4.07
C THR A 193 -4.65 5.85 -3.88
N GLU A 194 -5.76 5.13 -3.76
CA GLU A 194 -7.08 5.69 -3.50
C GLU A 194 -7.13 6.39 -2.14
N TYR A 195 -6.47 5.79 -1.12
CA TYR A 195 -6.42 6.37 0.21
C TYR A 195 -5.58 7.64 0.24
N SER A 196 -4.46 7.69 -0.49
CA SER A 196 -3.63 8.88 -0.68
C SER A 196 -4.44 10.05 -1.27
N LEU A 197 -5.30 9.80 -2.27
CA LEU A 197 -6.19 10.81 -2.84
C LEU A 197 -7.16 11.42 -1.83
N ARG A 198 -7.54 10.65 -0.80
CA ARG A 198 -8.37 11.18 0.29
C ARG A 198 -7.55 11.96 1.31
N ILE A 199 -6.35 11.47 1.66
CA ILE A 199 -5.43 12.14 2.60
C ILE A 199 -5.07 13.54 2.10
N ARG A 200 -4.68 13.68 0.82
CA ARG A 200 -4.24 14.96 0.22
C ARG A 200 -5.31 16.05 0.21
N LYS A 201 -6.58 15.71 0.44
CA LYS A 201 -7.65 16.72 0.60
C LYS A 201 -7.57 17.47 1.93
N TYR A 202 -6.85 16.93 2.92
CA TYR A 202 -6.81 17.46 4.28
C TYR A 202 -5.40 17.78 4.76
N SER A 203 -4.37 17.20 4.17
CA SER A 203 -2.97 17.45 4.49
C SER A 203 -2.08 17.20 3.29
N LYS A 204 -0.98 17.95 3.19
CA LYS A 204 0.17 17.50 2.40
C LYS A 204 0.68 16.18 2.96
N ILE A 205 1.26 15.36 2.08
CA ILE A 205 1.97 14.14 2.46
C ILE A 205 3.46 14.38 2.24
N ILE A 206 4.26 14.27 3.29
CA ILE A 206 5.69 14.54 3.21
C ILE A 206 6.48 13.24 3.36
N ASN A 207 7.36 12.97 2.41
CA ASN A 207 8.39 11.94 2.58
C ASN A 207 9.54 12.54 3.40
N VAL A 208 9.77 11.96 4.58
CA VAL A 208 10.93 12.30 5.43
C VAL A 208 12.08 11.40 4.99
N SER A 209 13.00 11.94 4.19
CA SER A 209 13.96 11.14 3.42
C SER A 209 14.92 10.31 4.26
N ASN A 210 15.28 10.79 5.45
CA ASN A 210 16.14 10.05 6.38
C ASN A 210 15.38 9.02 7.24
N ALA A 211 14.05 9.01 7.22
CA ALA A 211 13.24 7.98 7.84
C ALA A 211 13.16 6.75 6.89
N ILE A 212 14.02 5.78 7.13
CA ILE A 212 14.29 4.69 6.19
C ILE A 212 13.52 3.42 6.60
N ILE A 213 12.99 2.73 5.58
CA ILE A 213 12.40 1.40 5.68
C ILE A 213 13.11 0.50 4.66
N VAL A 214 13.59 -0.64 5.12
CA VAL A 214 14.12 -1.69 4.25
C VAL A 214 12.97 -2.64 3.89
N HIS A 215 12.60 -2.66 2.63
CA HIS A 215 11.55 -3.53 2.11
C HIS A 215 12.18 -4.79 1.50
N LYS A 216 12.02 -5.92 2.19
CA LYS A 216 12.68 -7.19 1.86
C LYS A 216 11.98 -7.92 0.70
N THR A 217 11.89 -7.24 -0.43
CA THR A 217 11.39 -7.82 -1.68
C THR A 217 12.54 -8.03 -2.66
N PRO A 218 12.49 -9.06 -3.51
CA PRO A 218 13.44 -9.22 -4.58
C PRO A 218 13.41 -8.00 -5.52
N LYS A 219 14.57 -7.59 -6.01
CA LYS A 219 14.62 -6.59 -7.09
C LYS A 219 13.83 -7.09 -8.28
N LYS A 220 13.14 -6.15 -8.94
CA LYS A 220 12.38 -6.47 -10.15
C LYS A 220 13.34 -6.99 -11.22
N ASP A 221 13.12 -8.23 -11.65
CA ASP A 221 13.83 -8.82 -12.79
C ASP A 221 13.34 -8.18 -14.08
N PRO A 222 14.19 -7.48 -14.86
CA PRO A 222 13.79 -6.88 -16.13
C PRO A 222 13.17 -7.89 -17.11
N ALA A 223 13.63 -9.14 -17.07
CA ALA A 223 13.10 -10.21 -17.94
C ALA A 223 11.65 -10.60 -17.59
N LYS A 224 11.23 -10.40 -16.32
CA LYS A 224 9.89 -10.73 -15.81
C LYS A 224 8.93 -9.54 -15.76
N GLN A 225 9.37 -8.33 -16.06
CA GLN A 225 8.55 -7.11 -15.95
C GLN A 225 7.27 -7.15 -16.79
N ASN A 226 7.25 -7.95 -17.85
CA ASN A 226 6.16 -7.99 -18.81
C ASN A 226 5.36 -9.30 -18.79
N VAL A 227 5.55 -10.13 -17.77
CA VAL A 227 4.76 -11.36 -17.61
C VAL A 227 3.37 -11.00 -17.13
N ILE A 228 2.37 -11.43 -17.90
CA ILE A 228 0.97 -11.27 -17.53
C ILE A 228 0.63 -12.24 -16.41
N THR A 229 0.00 -11.72 -15.37
CA THR A 229 -0.40 -12.50 -14.20
C THR A 229 -1.82 -12.12 -13.78
N TRP A 230 -2.42 -12.90 -12.89
CA TRP A 230 -3.71 -12.60 -12.29
C TRP A 230 -3.77 -11.18 -11.65
N LYS A 231 -2.65 -10.62 -11.22
CA LYS A 231 -2.56 -9.28 -10.61
C LYS A 231 -2.94 -8.17 -11.58
N ASN A 232 -2.67 -8.33 -12.88
CA ASN A 232 -3.02 -7.34 -13.90
C ASN A 232 -4.53 -7.12 -14.04
N TYR A 233 -5.34 -8.12 -13.66
CA TYR A 233 -6.79 -7.94 -13.54
C TYR A 233 -7.13 -6.88 -12.49
N TYR A 234 -6.57 -7.00 -11.29
CA TYR A 234 -6.85 -6.05 -10.20
C TYR A 234 -6.27 -4.67 -10.49
N GLU A 235 -5.09 -4.61 -11.06
CA GLU A 235 -4.41 -3.36 -11.44
C GLU A 235 -5.30 -2.52 -12.37
N LEU A 236 -5.78 -3.07 -13.48
CA LEU A 236 -6.64 -2.34 -14.41
C LEU A 236 -8.01 -2.04 -13.79
N ARG A 237 -8.67 -3.05 -13.19
CA ARG A 237 -10.00 -2.88 -12.60
C ARG A 237 -10.01 -1.78 -11.53
N ASN A 238 -9.09 -1.84 -10.60
CA ASN A 238 -9.06 -0.92 -9.46
C ASN A 238 -8.62 0.48 -9.86
N SER A 239 -7.66 0.61 -10.80
CA SER A 239 -7.31 1.90 -11.41
C SER A 239 -8.55 2.60 -11.99
N MET A 240 -9.36 1.89 -12.76
CA MET A 240 -10.58 2.45 -13.33
C MET A 240 -11.63 2.79 -12.25
N LEU A 241 -11.81 1.94 -11.25
CA LEU A 241 -12.75 2.19 -10.13
C LEU A 241 -12.33 3.42 -9.32
N MET A 242 -11.04 3.55 -8.99
CA MET A 242 -10.49 4.73 -8.33
C MET A 242 -10.74 6.00 -9.14
N LYS A 243 -10.42 5.97 -10.45
CA LYS A 243 -10.65 7.12 -11.33
C LYS A 243 -12.13 7.50 -11.40
N LYS A 244 -13.04 6.53 -11.46
CA LYS A 244 -14.50 6.78 -11.42
C LYS A 244 -14.94 7.44 -10.10
N LYS A 245 -14.29 7.10 -8.99
CA LYS A 245 -14.64 7.63 -7.67
C LYS A 245 -14.15 9.08 -7.46
N HIS A 246 -12.99 9.41 -8.01
CA HIS A 246 -12.32 10.68 -7.71
C HIS A 246 -12.37 11.71 -8.85
N SER A 247 -12.49 11.29 -10.11
CA SER A 247 -12.55 12.19 -11.24
C SER A 247 -13.98 12.70 -11.47
N ASN A 248 -14.11 14.02 -11.58
CA ASN A 248 -15.36 14.68 -11.99
C ASN A 248 -15.42 14.92 -13.51
N TRP A 249 -14.47 14.35 -14.27
CA TRP A 249 -14.38 14.56 -15.69
C TRP A 249 -15.46 13.79 -16.45
N LYS A 250 -16.37 14.51 -17.10
CA LYS A 250 -17.54 13.94 -17.79
C LYS A 250 -17.18 12.99 -18.94
N TRP A 251 -15.98 13.14 -19.53
CA TRP A 251 -15.47 12.30 -20.63
C TRP A 251 -14.68 11.08 -20.15
N LEU A 252 -14.61 10.82 -18.86
CA LEU A 252 -13.83 9.71 -18.29
C LEU A 252 -14.23 8.35 -18.89
N ARG A 253 -15.53 8.13 -19.12
CA ARG A 253 -16.02 6.87 -19.74
C ARG A 253 -15.50 6.70 -21.16
N PHE A 254 -15.49 7.76 -21.95
CA PHE A 254 -14.94 7.77 -23.30
C PHE A 254 -13.42 7.50 -23.27
N TYR A 255 -12.70 8.13 -22.36
CA TYR A 255 -11.27 7.85 -22.11
C TYR A 255 -11.02 6.38 -21.82
N PHE A 256 -11.84 5.71 -21.00
CA PHE A 256 -11.69 4.28 -20.73
C PHE A 256 -11.81 3.42 -21.99
N TYR A 257 -12.74 3.71 -22.88
CA TYR A 257 -12.85 3.00 -24.16
C TYR A 257 -11.63 3.26 -25.06
N GLN A 258 -11.18 4.49 -25.16
CA GLN A 258 -9.97 4.82 -25.91
C GLN A 258 -8.73 4.09 -25.35
N TYR A 259 -8.58 4.10 -24.02
CA TYR A 259 -7.51 3.38 -23.35
C TYR A 259 -7.57 1.88 -23.65
N TYR A 260 -8.76 1.28 -23.55
CA TYR A 260 -8.95 -0.14 -23.84
C TYR A 260 -8.63 -0.50 -25.29
N ILE A 261 -9.01 0.32 -26.25
CA ILE A 261 -8.67 0.14 -27.67
C ILE A 261 -7.15 0.20 -27.86
N LYS A 262 -6.47 1.22 -27.31
CA LYS A 262 -5.00 1.34 -27.37
C LYS A 262 -4.31 0.15 -26.72
N LEU A 263 -4.79 -0.32 -25.58
CA LEU A 263 -4.27 -1.50 -24.89
C LEU A 263 -4.46 -2.76 -25.76
N SER A 264 -5.62 -2.93 -26.38
CA SER A 264 -5.91 -4.05 -27.28
C SER A 264 -4.97 -4.09 -28.48
N ILE A 265 -4.73 -2.93 -29.13
CA ILE A 265 -3.77 -2.78 -30.23
C ILE A 265 -2.35 -3.13 -29.73
N ARG A 266 -1.96 -2.63 -28.55
CA ARG A 266 -0.67 -2.94 -27.96
C ARG A 266 -0.49 -4.43 -27.69
N ILE A 267 -1.51 -5.13 -27.19
CA ILE A 267 -1.46 -6.58 -26.96
C ILE A 267 -1.28 -7.34 -28.28
N LEU A 268 -1.93 -6.89 -29.36
CA LEU A 268 -1.82 -7.54 -30.68
C LEU A 268 -0.44 -7.39 -31.30
N PHE A 269 0.13 -6.19 -31.26
CA PHE A 269 1.31 -5.87 -32.07
C PHE A 269 2.62 -5.78 -31.30
N ASN A 270 2.61 -5.48 -29.99
CA ASN A 270 3.84 -5.36 -29.22
C ASN A 270 4.44 -6.75 -28.92
N LYS A 271 5.74 -6.88 -29.16
CA LYS A 271 6.52 -8.11 -28.93
C LYS A 271 6.51 -8.57 -27.46
N VAL A 272 6.33 -7.64 -26.51
CA VAL A 272 6.20 -7.91 -25.07
C VAL A 272 5.11 -8.91 -24.76
N TYR A 273 4.01 -8.95 -25.53
CA TYR A 273 2.91 -9.89 -25.33
C TYR A 273 3.04 -11.18 -26.17
N LYS A 274 4.18 -11.39 -26.86
CA LYS A 274 4.40 -12.61 -27.64
C LYS A 274 4.32 -13.84 -26.72
N GLY A 275 3.50 -14.81 -27.10
CA GLY A 275 3.28 -16.04 -26.31
C GLY A 275 2.18 -15.94 -25.24
N GLN A 276 1.76 -14.72 -24.81
CA GLN A 276 0.76 -14.52 -23.76
C GLN A 276 -0.42 -13.63 -24.18
N ARG A 277 -0.60 -13.39 -25.50
CA ARG A 277 -1.64 -12.47 -26.02
C ARG A 277 -3.05 -12.88 -25.64
N LYS A 278 -3.39 -14.17 -25.77
CA LYS A 278 -4.74 -14.69 -25.41
C LYS A 278 -5.05 -14.46 -23.95
N GLU A 279 -4.11 -14.76 -23.06
CA GLU A 279 -4.25 -14.56 -21.62
C GLU A 279 -4.37 -13.07 -21.28
N ALA A 280 -3.52 -12.21 -21.86
CA ALA A 280 -3.60 -10.76 -21.69
C ALA A 280 -4.97 -10.21 -22.09
N PHE A 281 -5.49 -10.59 -23.26
CA PHE A 281 -6.84 -10.19 -23.71
C PHE A 281 -7.91 -10.65 -22.73
N TYR A 282 -7.85 -11.90 -22.27
CA TYR A 282 -8.83 -12.44 -21.34
C TYR A 282 -8.84 -11.66 -20.03
N ILE A 283 -7.67 -11.46 -19.41
CA ILE A 283 -7.50 -10.75 -18.13
C ILE A 283 -7.96 -9.30 -18.24
N TYR A 284 -7.46 -8.54 -19.22
CA TYR A 284 -7.78 -7.13 -19.36
C TYR A 284 -9.22 -6.88 -19.81
N ASN A 285 -9.80 -7.74 -20.65
CA ASN A 285 -11.22 -7.65 -21.03
C ASN A 285 -12.13 -7.88 -19.81
N GLN A 286 -11.83 -8.88 -18.98
CA GLN A 286 -12.60 -9.12 -17.77
C GLN A 286 -12.46 -7.97 -16.76
N ALA A 287 -11.25 -7.46 -16.55
CA ALA A 287 -10.99 -6.31 -15.69
C ALA A 287 -11.78 -5.07 -16.14
N PHE A 288 -11.74 -4.78 -17.45
CA PHE A 288 -12.45 -3.66 -18.05
C PHE A 288 -13.97 -3.77 -17.85
N LYS A 289 -14.56 -4.95 -18.17
CA LYS A 289 -15.99 -5.20 -17.98
C LYS A 289 -16.44 -5.05 -16.53
N ASP A 290 -15.65 -5.59 -15.60
CA ASP A 290 -15.98 -5.54 -14.16
C ASP A 290 -15.85 -4.12 -13.60
N ALA A 291 -14.83 -3.35 -14.04
CA ALA A 291 -14.70 -1.94 -13.69
C ALA A 291 -15.88 -1.10 -14.20
N LEU A 292 -16.31 -1.29 -15.45
CA LEU A 292 -17.49 -0.59 -15.99
C LEU A 292 -18.75 -0.87 -15.19
N LYS A 293 -18.93 -2.12 -14.75
CA LYS A 293 -20.09 -2.59 -13.95
C LYS A 293 -19.94 -2.34 -12.45
N ASN A 294 -18.89 -1.65 -11.98
CA ASN A 294 -18.56 -1.43 -10.57
C ASN A 294 -18.44 -2.73 -9.74
N ARG A 295 -18.05 -3.83 -10.36
CA ARG A 295 -17.83 -5.08 -9.65
C ARG A 295 -16.51 -5.00 -8.87
N LYS A 296 -16.60 -5.19 -7.57
CA LYS A 296 -15.47 -5.18 -6.62
C LYS A 296 -15.29 -6.57 -6.01
N GLY A 297 -14.31 -6.70 -5.13
CA GLY A 297 -14.03 -7.92 -4.38
C GLY A 297 -13.09 -8.88 -5.09
N LYS A 298 -12.84 -10.00 -4.40
CA LYS A 298 -12.00 -11.09 -4.88
C LYS A 298 -12.68 -11.81 -6.05
N ASN A 299 -11.99 -11.93 -7.17
CA ASN A 299 -12.49 -12.68 -8.32
C ASN A 299 -11.85 -14.09 -8.32
N LYS A 300 -12.71 -15.12 -8.31
CA LYS A 300 -12.26 -16.54 -8.24
C LYS A 300 -11.41 -16.99 -9.43
N LEU A 301 -11.54 -16.32 -10.58
CA LEU A 301 -10.77 -16.63 -11.80
C LEU A 301 -9.35 -16.05 -11.78
N PHE A 302 -9.10 -15.03 -10.93
CA PHE A 302 -7.83 -14.29 -10.87
C PHE A 302 -7.33 -14.31 -9.42
N MET A 303 -6.61 -15.37 -9.07
CA MET A 303 -6.09 -15.64 -7.72
C MET A 303 -4.64 -16.15 -7.80
N PRO A 304 -3.85 -15.98 -6.69
CA PRO A 304 -2.52 -16.59 -6.60
C PRO A 304 -2.59 -18.11 -6.71
#